data_d23f5599bc0e4b42b60a34659d7d8749
#
_entry.id   d23f5599bc0e4b42b60a34659d7d8749
#
_cell.length_a   1.000
_cell.length_b   1.000
_cell.length_c   1.000
_cell.angle_alpha   90.00
_cell.angle_beta   90.00
_cell.angle_gamma   90.00
#
_symmetry.space_group_name_H-M   'P 1'
#
loop_
_entity.id
_entity.type
_entity.pdbx_description
1 polymer ?
#
loop_
_entity_poly.entity_id
_entity_poly.type
_entity_poly.pdbx_seq_one_letter_code
_entity_poly.pdbx_strand_id
1 'polypeptide(L)'
;GVGVGTVYRHFPNRHALVEALSAERLRELVDEAQAAASADDPLTGLRRLLGFALDRMLDDPDFAAVLESAGDTGAQTSDLKAELDRAVTGLLNGVRLTGAVRSSVEADDVRRLLCGVAHAVRSGSGEVKDLYLDVLLQGLRPPR
;
A
#
# COMPACT_ATOMS: atom_id res chain seq x y z
N GLY A 1 4.08 28.88 -0.28
CA GLY A 1 3.06 27.94 0.16
C GLY A 1 1.64 28.51 0.05
N VAL A 2 0.69 27.64 0.03
CA VAL A 2 -0.72 27.99 0.01
C VAL A 2 -1.14 28.45 1.41
N GLY A 3 -1.79 29.61 1.52
CA GLY A 3 -2.29 30.09 2.81
C GLY A 3 -3.42 29.21 3.35
N VAL A 4 -3.55 29.16 4.68
CA VAL A 4 -4.59 28.40 5.36
C VAL A 4 -5.99 28.71 4.81
N GLY A 5 -6.29 30.00 4.57
CA GLY A 5 -7.58 30.43 4.03
C GLY A 5 -7.86 29.88 2.63
N THR A 6 -6.83 29.71 1.78
CA THR A 6 -6.98 29.13 0.44
C THR A 6 -7.23 27.62 0.53
N VAL A 7 -6.56 26.92 1.43
CA VAL A 7 -6.80 25.49 1.67
C VAL A 7 -8.25 25.26 2.09
N TYR A 8 -8.77 26.02 3.04
CA TYR A 8 -10.14 25.86 3.52
C TYR A 8 -11.21 26.28 2.48
N ARG A 9 -10.86 27.09 1.48
CA ARG A 9 -11.79 27.39 0.38
C ARG A 9 -12.02 26.18 -0.53
N HIS A 10 -10.99 25.36 -0.75
CA HIS A 10 -11.05 24.16 -1.59
C HIS A 10 -11.53 22.92 -0.83
N PHE A 11 -11.26 22.85 0.47
CA PHE A 11 -11.59 21.72 1.32
C PHE A 11 -12.35 22.21 2.55
N PRO A 12 -13.68 21.97 2.61
CA PRO A 12 -14.52 22.53 3.67
C PRO A 12 -14.18 22.04 5.07
N ASN A 13 -13.44 20.92 5.19
CA ASN A 13 -13.00 20.38 6.47
C ASN A 13 -11.73 19.53 6.30
N ARG A 14 -11.11 19.18 7.43
CA ARG A 14 -9.90 18.35 7.45
C ARG A 14 -10.12 16.99 6.77
N HIS A 15 -11.28 16.37 6.99
CA HIS A 15 -11.62 15.09 6.40
C HIS A 15 -11.57 15.11 4.87
N ALA A 16 -12.15 16.13 4.25
CA ALA A 16 -12.13 16.30 2.80
C ALA A 16 -10.70 16.51 2.27
N LEU A 17 -9.86 17.25 2.99
CA LEU A 17 -8.45 17.44 2.63
C LEU A 17 -7.68 16.12 2.70
N VAL A 18 -7.82 15.39 3.81
CA VAL A 18 -7.16 14.09 4.00
C VAL A 18 -7.59 13.11 2.91
N GLU A 19 -8.88 13.08 2.57
CA GLU A 19 -9.39 12.22 1.51
C GLU A 19 -8.76 12.55 0.16
N ALA A 20 -8.67 13.84 -0.19
CA ALA A 20 -8.09 14.27 -1.46
C ALA A 20 -6.59 13.90 -1.57
N LEU A 21 -5.84 14.12 -0.49
CA LEU A 21 -4.41 13.75 -0.42
C LEU A 21 -4.23 12.24 -0.47
N SER A 22 -5.09 11.50 0.21
CA SER A 22 -5.06 10.02 0.21
C SER A 22 -5.41 9.45 -1.15
N ALA A 23 -6.35 10.06 -1.87
CA ALA A 23 -6.68 9.67 -3.25
C ALA A 23 -5.46 9.81 -4.17
N GLU A 24 -4.70 10.88 -4.02
CA GLU A 24 -3.47 11.08 -4.78
C GLU A 24 -2.43 10.01 -4.47
N ARG A 25 -2.23 9.68 -3.19
CA ARG A 25 -1.33 8.61 -2.76
C ARG A 25 -1.77 7.24 -3.26
N LEU A 26 -3.06 6.94 -3.23
CA LEU A 26 -3.60 5.69 -3.76
C LEU A 26 -3.37 5.60 -5.27
N ARG A 27 -3.50 6.70 -5.99
CA ARG A 27 -3.23 6.75 -7.43
C ARG A 27 -1.77 6.42 -7.73
N GLU A 28 -0.83 6.96 -6.94
CA GLU A 28 0.58 6.60 -7.04
C GLU A 28 0.80 5.10 -6.82
N LEU A 29 0.12 4.50 -5.84
CA LEU A 29 0.22 3.05 -5.58
C LEU A 29 -0.35 2.21 -6.72
N VAL A 30 -1.46 2.63 -7.31
CA VAL A 30 -2.04 1.95 -8.48
C VAL A 30 -1.04 1.96 -9.63
N ASP A 31 -0.44 3.10 -9.91
CA ASP A 31 0.57 3.22 -10.97
C ASP A 31 1.78 2.31 -10.69
N GLU A 32 2.25 2.26 -9.46
CA GLU A 32 3.35 1.38 -9.06
C GLU A 32 2.96 -0.11 -9.18
N ALA A 33 1.73 -0.47 -8.81
CA ALA A 33 1.24 -1.84 -8.95
C ALA A 33 1.16 -2.26 -10.42
N GLN A 34 0.73 -1.38 -11.30
CA GLN A 34 0.69 -1.62 -12.74
C GLN A 34 2.10 -1.76 -13.31
N ALA A 35 3.04 -0.91 -12.90
CA ALA A 35 4.44 -1.01 -13.29
C ALA A 35 5.07 -2.33 -12.79
N ALA A 36 4.74 -2.73 -11.56
CA ALA A 36 5.21 -3.98 -10.98
C ALA A 36 4.72 -5.20 -11.78
N ALA A 37 3.48 -5.18 -12.25
CA ALA A 37 2.92 -6.25 -13.08
C ALA A 37 3.62 -6.39 -14.43
N SER A 38 4.27 -5.33 -14.91
CA SER A 38 5.04 -5.31 -16.17
C SER A 38 6.52 -5.66 -15.97
N ALA A 39 6.96 -5.92 -14.74
CA ALA A 39 8.33 -6.30 -14.44
C ALA A 39 8.63 -7.71 -15.00
N ASP A 40 9.86 -7.94 -15.45
CA ASP A 40 10.30 -9.23 -15.98
C ASP A 40 10.17 -10.34 -14.93
N ASP A 41 10.47 -10.00 -13.65
CA ASP A 41 10.30 -10.91 -12.53
C ASP A 41 9.17 -10.40 -11.62
N PRO A 42 8.03 -11.14 -11.52
CA PRO A 42 6.90 -10.73 -10.69
C PRO A 42 7.24 -10.55 -9.20
N LEU A 43 8.14 -11.36 -8.66
CA LEU A 43 8.55 -11.22 -7.25
C LEU A 43 9.31 -9.92 -7.01
N THR A 44 10.19 -9.54 -7.93
CA THR A 44 10.89 -8.24 -7.89
C THR A 44 9.88 -7.10 -7.95
N GLY A 45 8.86 -7.22 -8.82
CA GLY A 45 7.78 -6.24 -8.90
C GLY A 45 7.02 -6.12 -7.59
N LEU A 46 6.67 -7.24 -6.97
CA LEU A 46 5.98 -7.25 -5.68
C LEU A 46 6.83 -6.60 -4.58
N ARG A 47 8.13 -6.93 -4.52
CA ARG A 47 9.05 -6.32 -3.54
C ARG A 47 9.10 -4.81 -3.69
N ARG A 48 9.21 -4.31 -4.92
CA ARG A 48 9.24 -2.86 -5.20
C ARG A 48 7.95 -2.18 -4.78
N LEU A 49 6.81 -2.78 -5.10
CA LEU A 49 5.50 -2.23 -4.71
C LEU A 49 5.36 -2.15 -3.19
N LEU A 50 5.69 -3.21 -2.48
CA LEU A 50 5.56 -3.24 -1.02
C LEU A 50 6.52 -2.26 -0.35
N GLY A 51 7.74 -2.12 -0.87
CA GLY A 51 8.70 -1.13 -0.38
C GLY A 51 8.21 0.30 -0.59
N PHE A 52 7.68 0.58 -1.77
CA PHE A 52 7.11 1.90 -2.08
C PHE A 52 5.91 2.22 -1.18
N ALA A 53 4.98 1.26 -1.01
CA ALA A 53 3.81 1.44 -0.16
C ALA A 53 4.22 1.66 1.31
N LEU A 54 5.18 0.88 1.80
CA LEU A 54 5.68 1.02 3.16
C LEU A 54 6.30 2.41 3.38
N ASP A 55 7.12 2.89 2.46
CA ASP A 55 7.70 4.23 2.54
C ASP A 55 6.63 5.32 2.62
N ARG A 56 5.59 5.21 1.79
CA ARG A 56 4.48 6.18 1.79
C ARG A 56 3.69 6.14 3.11
N MET A 57 3.47 4.95 3.66
CA MET A 57 2.78 4.79 4.94
C MET A 57 3.58 5.37 6.10
N LEU A 58 4.90 5.23 6.07
CA LEU A 58 5.78 5.76 7.11
C LEU A 58 5.89 7.29 7.04
N ASP A 59 5.88 7.85 5.83
CA ASP A 59 5.94 9.30 5.62
C ASP A 59 4.62 10.01 5.91
N ASP A 60 3.49 9.30 5.79
CA ASP A 60 2.16 9.87 5.90
C ASP A 60 1.24 8.99 6.75
N PRO A 61 1.15 9.27 8.08
CA PRO A 61 0.28 8.49 8.97
C PRO A 61 -1.22 8.57 8.64
N ASP A 62 -1.69 9.68 8.06
CA ASP A 62 -3.09 9.79 7.63
C ASP A 62 -3.38 8.84 6.46
N PHE A 63 -2.45 8.73 5.53
CA PHE A 63 -2.55 7.75 4.45
C PHE A 63 -2.50 6.32 4.96
N ALA A 64 -1.61 6.03 5.91
CA ALA A 64 -1.56 4.72 6.55
C ALA A 64 -2.91 4.35 7.18
N ALA A 65 -3.55 5.29 7.86
CA ALA A 65 -4.87 5.08 8.46
C ALA A 65 -5.94 4.79 7.39
N VAL A 66 -5.89 5.45 6.25
CA VAL A 66 -6.79 5.18 5.12
C VAL A 66 -6.60 3.75 4.58
N LEU A 67 -5.36 3.30 4.43
CA LEU A 67 -5.07 1.92 4.00
C LEU A 67 -5.53 0.87 5.02
N GLU A 68 -5.41 1.17 6.31
CA GLU A 68 -5.87 0.28 7.38
C GLU A 68 -7.38 0.18 7.46
N SER A 69 -8.08 1.24 7.06
CA SER A 69 -9.53 1.32 7.17
C SER A 69 -10.20 0.36 6.19
N ALA A 70 -11.08 -0.49 6.71
CA ALA A 70 -11.95 -1.32 5.89
C ALA A 70 -13.23 -0.57 5.47
N GLY A 71 -13.48 0.61 6.03
CA GLY A 71 -14.70 1.38 5.79
C GLY A 71 -14.59 2.37 4.65
N ASP A 72 -15.73 2.91 4.29
CA ASP A 72 -15.85 3.96 3.29
C ASP A 72 -15.22 5.26 3.80
N THR A 73 -14.22 5.71 3.08
CA THR A 73 -13.58 6.99 3.32
C THR A 73 -14.01 8.04 2.31
N GLY A 74 -14.84 7.65 1.32
CA GLY A 74 -15.34 8.50 0.23
C GLY A 74 -15.36 7.73 -1.07
N ALA A 75 -16.18 8.13 -2.02
CA ALA A 75 -16.37 7.41 -3.28
C ALA A 75 -15.07 7.28 -4.08
N GLN A 76 -14.32 8.38 -4.20
CA GLN A 76 -13.06 8.38 -4.96
C GLN A 76 -12.01 7.48 -4.34
N THR A 77 -11.87 7.52 -3.03
CA THR A 77 -10.92 6.69 -2.29
C THR A 77 -11.30 5.21 -2.38
N SER A 78 -12.60 4.91 -2.25
CA SER A 78 -13.11 3.53 -2.38
C SER A 78 -12.85 2.95 -3.77
N ASP A 79 -13.07 3.72 -4.83
CA ASP A 79 -12.80 3.29 -6.21
C ASP A 79 -11.30 3.02 -6.43
N LEU A 80 -10.43 3.88 -5.92
CA LEU A 80 -8.98 3.71 -6.01
C LEU A 80 -8.49 2.51 -5.20
N LYS A 81 -9.05 2.27 -4.02
CA LYS A 81 -8.76 1.06 -3.23
C LYS A 81 -9.14 -0.20 -4.00
N ALA A 82 -10.32 -0.22 -4.64
CA ALA A 82 -10.76 -1.35 -5.43
C ALA A 82 -9.84 -1.58 -6.64
N GLU A 83 -9.41 -0.50 -7.31
CA GLU A 83 -8.48 -0.57 -8.41
C GLU A 83 -7.11 -1.10 -7.97
N LEU A 84 -6.61 -0.63 -6.84
CA LEU A 84 -5.37 -1.12 -6.24
C LEU A 84 -5.47 -2.61 -5.90
N ASP A 85 -6.59 -3.03 -5.31
CA ASP A 85 -6.83 -4.43 -4.97
C ASP A 85 -6.79 -5.32 -6.21
N ARG A 86 -7.42 -4.88 -7.30
CA ARG A 86 -7.38 -5.62 -8.58
C ARG A 86 -5.96 -5.71 -9.13
N ALA A 87 -5.19 -4.63 -9.09
CA ALA A 87 -3.82 -4.60 -9.58
C ALA A 87 -2.91 -5.52 -8.75
N VAL A 88 -3.04 -5.48 -7.42
CA VAL A 88 -2.28 -6.37 -6.52
C VAL A 88 -2.68 -7.83 -6.71
N THR A 89 -3.97 -8.11 -6.88
CA THR A 89 -4.46 -9.47 -7.15
C THR A 89 -3.83 -10.02 -8.44
N GLY A 90 -3.79 -9.23 -9.50
CA GLY A 90 -3.15 -9.62 -10.76
C GLY A 90 -1.65 -9.91 -10.58
N LEU A 91 -0.96 -9.05 -9.83
CA LEU A 91 0.46 -9.24 -9.54
C LEU A 91 0.70 -10.52 -8.71
N LEU A 92 -0.11 -10.77 -7.68
CA LEU A 92 -0.01 -11.98 -6.86
C LEU A 92 -0.24 -13.25 -7.69
N ASN A 93 -1.19 -13.23 -8.62
CA ASN A 93 -1.42 -14.35 -9.52
C ASN A 93 -0.17 -14.64 -10.35
N GLY A 94 0.51 -13.62 -10.86
CA GLY A 94 1.79 -13.79 -11.57
C GLY A 94 2.88 -14.38 -10.69
N VAL A 95 2.99 -13.91 -9.44
CA VAL A 95 4.00 -14.41 -8.49
C VAL A 95 3.70 -15.85 -8.08
N ARG A 96 2.42 -16.23 -7.92
CA ARG A 96 2.02 -17.60 -7.61
C ARG A 96 2.45 -18.58 -8.70
N LEU A 97 2.40 -18.17 -9.95
CA LEU A 97 2.83 -19.02 -11.07
C LEU A 97 4.32 -19.37 -10.99
N THR A 98 5.12 -18.55 -10.32
CA THR A 98 6.54 -18.85 -10.09
C THR A 98 6.78 -19.71 -8.85
N GLY A 99 5.73 -19.97 -8.05
CA GLY A 99 5.85 -20.70 -6.78
C GLY A 99 6.44 -19.87 -5.63
N ALA A 100 6.55 -18.56 -5.79
CA ALA A 100 7.22 -17.70 -4.80
C ALA A 100 6.28 -17.19 -3.70
N VAL A 101 4.95 -17.33 -3.86
CA VAL A 101 3.95 -16.90 -2.87
C VAL A 101 2.93 -18.01 -2.64
N ARG A 102 2.50 -18.17 -1.39
CA ARG A 102 1.47 -19.12 -0.98
C ARG A 102 0.18 -18.89 -1.76
N SER A 103 -0.47 -19.98 -2.17
CA SER A 103 -1.76 -19.91 -2.87
C SER A 103 -2.89 -19.34 -1.99
N SER A 104 -2.75 -19.46 -0.66
CA SER A 104 -3.75 -18.99 0.31
C SER A 104 -3.69 -17.50 0.63
N VAL A 105 -2.66 -16.77 0.14
CA VAL A 105 -2.50 -15.34 0.42
C VAL A 105 -3.25 -14.53 -0.63
N GLU A 106 -4.16 -13.68 -0.17
CA GLU A 106 -4.92 -12.76 -1.01
C GLU A 106 -4.41 -11.32 -0.88
N ALA A 107 -4.84 -10.43 -1.76
CA ALA A 107 -4.42 -9.03 -1.73
C ALA A 107 -4.74 -8.35 -0.40
N ASP A 108 -5.89 -8.65 0.20
CA ASP A 108 -6.27 -8.10 1.50
C ASP A 108 -5.34 -8.55 2.63
N ASP A 109 -4.86 -9.80 2.57
CA ASP A 109 -3.86 -10.30 3.53
C ASP A 109 -2.55 -9.53 3.42
N VAL A 110 -2.08 -9.30 2.21
CA VAL A 110 -0.85 -8.52 1.96
C VAL A 110 -1.00 -7.11 2.51
N ARG A 111 -2.14 -6.47 2.26
CA ARG A 111 -2.43 -5.14 2.80
C ARG A 111 -2.36 -5.11 4.32
N ARG A 112 -3.03 -6.05 4.98
CA ARG A 112 -3.07 -6.15 6.45
C ARG A 112 -1.68 -6.41 7.04
N LEU A 113 -0.93 -7.32 6.44
CA LEU A 113 0.42 -7.63 6.87
C LEU A 113 1.35 -6.44 6.70
N LEU A 114 1.24 -5.72 5.59
CA LEU A 114 2.04 -4.51 5.37
C LEU A 114 1.70 -3.41 6.39
N CYS A 115 0.42 -3.24 6.73
CA CYS A 115 0.00 -2.31 7.79
C CYS A 115 0.62 -2.71 9.14
N GLY A 116 0.68 -4.00 9.44
CA GLY A 116 1.37 -4.52 10.62
C GLY A 116 2.86 -4.21 10.62
N VAL A 117 3.52 -4.38 9.48
CA VAL A 117 4.94 -4.04 9.32
C VAL A 117 5.16 -2.53 9.52
N ALA A 118 4.32 -1.67 8.93
CA ALA A 118 4.41 -0.23 9.13
C ALA A 118 4.29 0.15 10.61
N HIS A 119 3.35 -0.46 11.32
CA HIS A 119 3.19 -0.27 12.76
C HIS A 119 4.45 -0.71 13.52
N ALA A 120 4.99 -1.88 13.20
CA ALA A 120 6.19 -2.41 13.84
C ALA A 120 7.40 -1.50 13.63
N VAL A 121 7.57 -0.95 12.42
CA VAL A 121 8.66 -0.01 12.11
C VAL A 121 8.50 1.29 12.93
N ARG A 122 7.28 1.83 13.00
CA ARG A 122 7.02 3.05 13.79
C ARG A 122 7.27 2.86 15.28
N SER A 123 7.03 1.66 15.79
CA SER A 123 7.22 1.32 17.21
C SER A 123 8.67 1.02 17.56
N GLY A 124 9.53 0.82 16.57
CA GLY A 124 10.93 0.53 16.73
C GLY A 124 11.85 1.67 16.26
N SER A 125 13.12 1.36 16.04
CA SER A 125 14.03 2.27 15.34
C SER A 125 13.76 2.20 13.84
N GLY A 126 13.82 3.31 13.12
CA GLY A 126 13.57 3.35 11.69
C GLY A 126 14.51 2.50 10.83
N GLU A 127 15.59 2.00 11.40
CA GLU A 127 16.60 1.19 10.71
C GLU A 127 16.14 -0.24 10.41
N VAL A 128 15.00 -0.69 10.98
CA VAL A 128 14.50 -2.06 10.83
C VAL A 128 13.57 -2.26 9.63
N LYS A 129 13.28 -1.21 8.87
CA LYS A 129 12.32 -1.25 7.77
C LYS A 129 12.64 -2.35 6.74
N ASP A 130 13.87 -2.38 6.26
CA ASP A 130 14.29 -3.36 5.24
C ASP A 130 14.27 -4.79 5.78
N LEU A 131 14.68 -4.97 7.04
CA LEU A 131 14.62 -6.27 7.70
C LEU A 131 13.18 -6.78 7.80
N TYR A 132 12.26 -5.93 8.26
CA TYR A 132 10.86 -6.33 8.46
C TYR A 132 10.16 -6.60 7.14
N LEU A 133 10.46 -5.82 6.10
CA LEU A 133 9.96 -6.07 4.76
C LEU A 133 10.47 -7.42 4.22
N ASP A 134 11.74 -7.70 4.43
CA ASP A 134 12.34 -8.97 4.00
C ASP A 134 11.70 -10.17 4.74
N VAL A 135 11.47 -10.05 6.04
CA VAL A 135 10.77 -11.07 6.83
C VAL A 135 9.37 -11.31 6.29
N LEU A 136 8.63 -10.24 5.97
CA LEU A 136 7.30 -10.35 5.36
C LEU A 136 7.37 -11.14 4.05
N LEU A 137 8.25 -10.76 3.15
CA LEU A 137 8.39 -11.39 1.83
C LEU A 137 8.79 -12.86 1.96
N GLN A 138 9.68 -13.19 2.87
CA GLN A 138 10.07 -14.56 3.16
C GLN A 138 8.89 -15.37 3.69
N GLY A 139 8.09 -14.77 4.58
CA GLY A 139 6.91 -15.42 5.16
C GLY A 139 5.79 -15.67 4.15
N LEU A 140 5.74 -14.94 3.03
CA LEU A 140 4.76 -15.17 1.97
C LEU A 140 5.07 -16.39 1.11
N ARG A 141 6.29 -16.94 1.20
CA ARG A 141 6.69 -18.12 0.44
C ARG A 141 5.90 -19.35 0.89
N PRO A 142 5.64 -20.32 -0.01
CA PRO A 142 5.01 -21.56 0.38
C PRO A 142 5.83 -22.32 1.43
N PRO A 143 5.19 -23.06 2.34
CA PRO A 143 5.92 -23.91 3.28
C PRO A 143 6.66 -25.01 2.51
N ARG A 144 7.79 -25.39 3.03
CA ARG A 144 8.57 -26.52 2.50
C ARG A 144 7.92 -27.85 2.83
#